data_36ae9a5aee3c3743821cbce717db4d3d
#
_entry.id   36ae9a5aee3c3743821cbce717db4d3d
#
_cell.length_a   1.000
_cell.length_b   1.000
_cell.length_c   1.000
_cell.angle_alpha   90.00
_cell.angle_beta   90.00
_cell.angle_gamma   90.00
#
_symmetry.space_group_name_H-M   'P 1'
#
loop_
_entity.id
_entity.type
_entity.pdbx_description
1 polymer ?
#
loop_
_entity_poly.entity_id
_entity_poly.type
_entity_poly.pdbx_seq_one_letter_code
_entity_poly.pdbx_strand_id
1 'polypeptide(L)'
;MQGQDIALLLKLAIQDGPRLQSKDLAEGLCISPSEVSKALKRCVEADLLYIAGPEKRVNRSALMEFLSHGLKYVFPPRRGSMVRGVLTAASAEPLKSRFLEDREPPAVWPYTEGKVRGISLAPLYKGAPKAALQDPKFYGVLALCDAIRSGRARERNLAVASRPMSFVLVGLGRLANSTRSKDHSSAKYDCHRSA
;
A
#
# COMPACT_ATOMS: atom_id res chain seq x y z
N MET A 1 -11.55 11.94 6.21
CA MET A 1 -10.35 11.23 5.74
C MET A 1 -9.40 12.19 5.04
N GLN A 2 -8.10 12.06 5.25
CA GLN A 2 -7.04 12.80 4.59
C GLN A 2 -6.07 11.81 3.91
N GLY A 3 -5.26 12.26 2.95
CA GLY A 3 -4.33 11.37 2.26
C GLY A 3 -3.29 10.71 3.19
N GLN A 4 -2.87 11.40 4.24
CA GLN A 4 -1.99 10.83 5.28
C GLN A 4 -2.64 9.72 6.11
N ASP A 5 -3.99 9.69 6.21
CA ASP A 5 -4.70 8.61 6.90
C ASP A 5 -4.58 7.31 6.11
N ILE A 6 -4.73 7.40 4.79
CA ILE A 6 -4.52 6.25 3.90
C ILE A 6 -3.06 5.80 3.95
N ALA A 7 -2.10 6.72 3.93
CA ALA A 7 -0.69 6.39 4.05
C ALA A 7 -0.38 5.66 5.38
N LEU A 8 -0.99 6.07 6.49
CA LEU A 8 -0.86 5.42 7.79
C LEU A 8 -1.43 4.00 7.77
N LEU A 9 -2.63 3.81 7.20
CA LEU A 9 -3.24 2.48 7.06
C LEU A 9 -2.39 1.55 6.20
N LEU A 10 -1.84 2.05 5.09
CA LEU A 10 -0.93 1.30 4.22
C LEU A 10 0.34 0.91 4.96
N LYS A 11 0.96 1.84 5.71
CA LYS A 11 2.16 1.57 6.50
C LYS A 11 1.92 0.48 7.53
N LEU A 12 0.79 0.54 8.27
CA LEU A 12 0.39 -0.49 9.21
C LEU A 12 0.09 -1.83 8.52
N ALA A 13 -0.52 -1.80 7.34
CA ALA A 13 -0.90 -3.02 6.63
C ALA A 13 0.30 -3.80 6.05
N ILE A 14 1.36 -3.12 5.61
CA ILE A 14 2.55 -3.75 5.04
C ILE A 14 3.61 -4.14 6.07
N GLN A 15 3.55 -3.57 7.26
CA GLN A 15 4.43 -3.92 8.37
C GLN A 15 3.73 -4.97 9.24
N ASP A 16 4.01 -6.25 9.01
CA ASP A 16 3.54 -7.35 9.86
C ASP A 16 4.36 -7.44 11.17
N GLY A 17 4.77 -6.32 11.69
CA GLY A 17 5.53 -6.23 12.91
C GLY A 17 4.67 -5.82 14.10
N PRO A 18 5.13 -6.16 15.31
CA PRO A 18 4.40 -5.83 16.51
C PRO A 18 4.37 -4.31 16.72
N ARG A 19 3.19 -3.78 17.01
CA ARG A 19 2.99 -2.58 17.83
C ARG A 19 3.83 -1.36 17.46
N LEU A 20 3.77 -0.90 16.20
CA LEU A 20 4.38 0.38 15.83
C LEU A 20 3.86 1.48 16.78
N GLN A 21 4.80 2.12 17.45
CA GLN A 21 4.48 3.25 18.29
C GLN A 21 4.14 4.47 17.41
N SER A 22 3.44 5.43 17.99
CA SER A 22 3.10 6.65 17.26
C SER A 22 4.33 7.43 16.79
N LYS A 23 5.46 7.29 17.51
CA LYS A 23 6.75 7.88 17.14
C LYS A 23 7.30 7.26 15.85
N ASP A 24 7.29 5.93 15.76
CA ASP A 24 7.79 5.19 14.58
C ASP A 24 6.95 5.50 13.34
N LEU A 25 5.63 5.61 13.54
CA LEU A 25 4.71 6.02 12.47
C LEU A 25 4.94 7.46 12.02
N ALA A 26 5.19 8.37 12.95
CA ALA A 26 5.47 9.77 12.64
C ALA A 26 6.76 9.92 11.81
N GLU A 27 7.81 9.24 12.21
CA GLU A 27 9.09 9.20 11.51
C GLU A 27 8.96 8.54 10.14
N GLY A 28 8.39 7.34 10.08
CA GLY A 28 8.23 6.58 8.83
C GLY A 28 7.26 7.18 7.82
N LEU A 29 6.36 8.09 8.25
CA LEU A 29 5.46 8.84 7.39
C LEU A 29 5.92 10.29 7.14
N CYS A 30 6.97 10.74 7.82
CA CYS A 30 7.43 12.14 7.78
C CYS A 30 6.31 13.14 8.12
N ILE A 31 5.55 12.87 9.19
CA ILE A 31 4.50 13.74 9.74
C ILE A 31 4.71 13.90 11.25
N SER A 32 4.04 14.87 11.87
CA SER A 32 4.17 15.06 13.33
C SER A 32 3.42 13.99 14.13
N PRO A 33 3.84 13.68 15.37
CA PRO A 33 3.12 12.76 16.24
C PRO A 33 1.66 13.16 16.48
N SER A 34 1.37 14.46 16.54
CA SER A 34 0.00 14.96 16.69
C SER A 34 -0.87 14.64 15.46
N GLU A 35 -0.30 14.71 14.24
CA GLU A 35 -0.99 14.29 13.02
C GLU A 35 -1.21 12.78 12.98
N VAL A 36 -0.28 11.96 13.49
CA VAL A 36 -0.49 10.52 13.65
C VAL A 36 -1.68 10.25 14.57
N SER A 37 -1.76 10.90 15.72
CA SER A 37 -2.87 10.72 16.66
C SER A 37 -4.22 11.08 16.04
N LYS A 38 -4.28 12.21 15.32
CA LYS A 38 -5.49 12.63 14.59
C LYS A 38 -5.85 11.65 13.47
N ALA A 39 -4.84 11.15 12.73
CA ALA A 39 -5.04 10.18 11.66
C ALA A 39 -5.57 8.85 12.19
N LEU A 40 -5.01 8.32 13.29
CA LEU A 40 -5.51 7.12 13.96
C LEU A 40 -6.98 7.26 14.33
N LYS A 41 -7.36 8.40 14.95
CA LYS A 41 -8.76 8.67 15.32
C LYS A 41 -9.69 8.64 14.11
N ARG A 42 -9.34 9.37 13.03
CA ARG A 42 -10.13 9.37 11.78
C ARG A 42 -10.21 7.99 11.12
N CYS A 43 -9.16 7.17 11.21
CA CYS A 43 -9.18 5.81 10.68
C CYS A 43 -10.10 4.88 11.48
N VAL A 44 -10.19 5.06 12.80
CA VAL A 44 -11.14 4.33 13.66
C VAL A 44 -12.57 4.78 13.38
N GLU A 45 -12.82 6.08 13.30
CA GLU A 45 -14.14 6.65 12.94
C GLU A 45 -14.65 6.20 11.57
N ALA A 46 -13.75 5.81 10.67
CA ALA A 46 -14.08 5.32 9.33
C ALA A 46 -14.14 3.78 9.25
N ASP A 47 -14.08 3.04 10.37
CA ASP A 47 -14.04 1.58 10.43
C ASP A 47 -12.92 0.91 9.61
N LEU A 48 -11.85 1.65 9.32
CA LEU A 48 -10.68 1.15 8.61
C LEU A 48 -9.57 0.66 9.55
N LEU A 49 -9.68 0.97 10.84
CA LEU A 49 -8.71 0.62 11.87
C LEU A 49 -9.42 0.25 13.18
N TYR A 50 -8.99 -0.85 13.78
CA TYR A 50 -9.38 -1.23 15.13
C TYR A 50 -8.19 -1.08 16.07
N ILE A 51 -8.41 -0.48 17.25
CA ILE A 51 -7.40 -0.32 18.29
C ILE A 51 -7.86 -1.10 19.52
N ALA A 52 -7.06 -2.09 19.94
CA ALA A 52 -7.27 -2.88 21.13
C ALA A 52 -5.99 -2.83 21.99
N GLY A 53 -6.00 -1.95 23.00
CA GLY A 53 -4.80 -1.68 23.79
C GLY A 53 -3.65 -1.18 22.91
N PRO A 54 -2.48 -1.84 22.94
CA PRO A 54 -1.34 -1.43 22.11
C PRO A 54 -1.45 -1.89 20.64
N GLU A 55 -2.39 -2.78 20.32
CA GLU A 55 -2.54 -3.35 18.99
C GLU A 55 -3.36 -2.45 18.07
N LYS A 56 -2.86 -2.26 16.85
CA LYS A 56 -3.53 -1.54 15.77
C LYS A 56 -3.77 -2.53 14.62
N ARG A 57 -5.03 -2.86 14.37
CA ARG A 57 -5.43 -3.84 13.34
C ARG A 57 -6.17 -3.14 12.22
N VAL A 58 -5.58 -3.14 11.04
CA VAL A 58 -6.20 -2.58 9.84
C VAL A 58 -7.33 -3.50 9.36
N ASN A 59 -8.50 -2.94 9.11
CA ASN A 59 -9.56 -3.61 8.37
C ASN A 59 -9.15 -3.69 6.89
N ARG A 60 -8.42 -4.76 6.56
CA ARG A 60 -7.77 -4.93 5.25
C ARG A 60 -8.78 -5.04 4.12
N SER A 61 -9.92 -5.68 4.37
CA SER A 61 -10.98 -5.84 3.37
C SER A 61 -11.59 -4.49 3.01
N ALA A 62 -12.02 -3.72 4.00
CA ALA A 62 -12.57 -2.39 3.81
C ALA A 62 -11.54 -1.41 3.19
N LEU A 63 -10.28 -1.49 3.61
CA LEU A 63 -9.21 -0.69 3.02
C LEU A 63 -9.03 -1.01 1.53
N MET A 64 -9.00 -2.29 1.13
CA MET A 64 -8.87 -2.68 -0.27
C MET A 64 -10.05 -2.27 -1.12
N GLU A 65 -11.26 -2.39 -0.59
CA GLU A 65 -12.47 -1.89 -1.24
C GLU A 65 -12.39 -0.38 -1.50
N PHE A 66 -12.03 0.37 -0.45
CA PHE A 66 -11.82 1.82 -0.58
C PHE A 66 -10.73 2.17 -1.61
N LEU A 67 -9.56 1.50 -1.57
CA LEU A 67 -8.47 1.75 -2.51
C LEU A 67 -8.89 1.48 -3.95
N SER A 68 -9.60 0.38 -4.19
CA SER A 68 -10.00 -0.05 -5.53
C SER A 68 -11.09 0.82 -6.13
N HIS A 69 -12.07 1.24 -5.33
CA HIS A 69 -13.29 1.88 -5.81
C HIS A 69 -13.43 3.35 -5.38
N GLY A 70 -12.99 3.73 -4.19
CA GLY A 70 -13.18 5.06 -3.59
C GLY A 70 -12.02 6.03 -3.81
N LEU A 71 -10.77 5.54 -3.80
CA LEU A 71 -9.56 6.37 -3.72
C LEU A 71 -9.50 7.49 -4.77
N LYS A 72 -9.82 7.20 -6.02
CA LYS A 72 -9.76 8.15 -7.14
C LYS A 72 -10.79 9.29 -7.05
N TYR A 73 -11.89 9.06 -6.35
CA TYR A 73 -12.96 10.06 -6.20
C TYR A 73 -12.71 10.96 -4.98
N VAL A 74 -12.19 10.39 -3.89
CA VAL A 74 -11.89 11.12 -2.66
C VAL A 74 -10.59 11.91 -2.79
N PHE A 75 -9.60 11.34 -3.49
CA PHE A 75 -8.29 11.95 -3.73
C PHE A 75 -7.97 12.04 -5.23
N PRO A 76 -8.69 12.89 -5.98
CA PRO A 76 -8.50 12.99 -7.42
C PRO A 76 -7.05 13.37 -7.76
N PRO A 77 -6.47 12.74 -8.79
CA PRO A 77 -5.10 13.04 -9.19
C PRO A 77 -5.03 14.45 -9.79
N ARG A 78 -4.09 15.26 -9.29
CA ARG A 78 -3.80 16.58 -9.86
C ARG A 78 -2.48 16.49 -10.60
N ARG A 79 -2.53 16.58 -11.93
CA ARG A 79 -1.35 16.68 -12.78
C ARG A 79 -0.98 18.15 -12.97
N GLY A 80 0.31 18.45 -13.03
CA GLY A 80 0.81 19.81 -13.25
C GLY A 80 1.89 19.84 -14.32
N SER A 81 2.75 20.85 -14.28
CA SER A 81 3.85 21.04 -15.21
C SER A 81 4.97 20.00 -15.06
N MET A 82 5.93 20.03 -15.97
CA MET A 82 7.12 19.22 -15.90
C MET A 82 8.06 19.73 -14.80
N VAL A 83 8.38 18.87 -13.85
CA VAL A 83 9.20 19.18 -12.69
C VAL A 83 10.24 18.11 -12.43
N ARG A 84 11.21 18.40 -11.56
CA ARG A 84 12.11 17.40 -10.99
C ARG A 84 11.40 16.69 -9.82
N GLY A 85 11.57 15.37 -9.71
CA GLY A 85 10.91 14.62 -8.65
C GLY A 85 11.30 13.15 -8.55
N VAL A 86 10.48 12.40 -7.80
CA VAL A 86 10.57 10.96 -7.59
C VAL A 86 9.49 10.28 -8.45
N LEU A 87 9.85 9.24 -9.17
CA LEU A 87 8.92 8.47 -10.02
C LEU A 87 7.70 7.99 -9.22
N THR A 88 6.54 7.93 -9.87
CA THR A 88 5.32 7.40 -9.25
C THR A 88 4.38 6.78 -10.28
N ALA A 89 3.25 6.25 -9.82
CA ALA A 89 2.24 5.60 -10.64
C ALA A 89 2.84 4.48 -11.53
N ALA A 90 2.43 4.41 -12.80
CA ALA A 90 2.95 3.41 -13.75
C ALA A 90 4.43 3.61 -14.09
N SER A 91 5.00 4.78 -13.81
CA SER A 91 6.41 5.08 -14.05
C SER A 91 7.35 4.57 -12.95
N ALA A 92 6.81 4.04 -11.84
CA ALA A 92 7.56 3.46 -10.73
C ALA A 92 7.33 1.95 -10.61
N GLU A 93 8.28 1.25 -9.95
CA GLU A 93 8.07 -0.16 -9.60
C GLU A 93 6.94 -0.33 -8.56
N PRO A 94 6.17 -1.40 -8.64
CA PRO A 94 6.37 -2.61 -9.47
C PRO A 94 5.69 -2.58 -10.85
N LEU A 95 5.13 -1.46 -11.27
CA LEU A 95 4.42 -1.38 -12.54
C LEU A 95 5.33 -1.05 -13.72
N LYS A 96 6.39 -0.28 -13.51
CA LYS A 96 7.31 0.15 -14.58
C LYS A 96 7.78 -1.01 -15.44
N SER A 97 8.21 -2.11 -14.82
CA SER A 97 8.67 -3.31 -15.52
C SER A 97 7.58 -4.04 -16.32
N ARG A 98 6.30 -3.69 -16.14
CA ARG A 98 5.16 -4.29 -16.83
C ARG A 98 4.67 -3.52 -18.04
N PHE A 99 5.20 -2.33 -18.25
CA PHE A 99 4.91 -1.49 -19.40
C PHE A 99 6.18 -1.31 -20.22
N LEU A 100 6.04 -1.44 -21.54
CA LEU A 100 7.08 -1.00 -22.48
C LEU A 100 7.22 0.52 -22.32
N GLU A 101 8.43 1.04 -22.52
CA GLU A 101 8.69 2.47 -22.39
C GLU A 101 7.66 3.29 -23.17
N ASP A 102 6.80 3.99 -22.43
CA ASP A 102 5.85 4.92 -23.03
C ASP A 102 6.64 6.16 -23.52
N ARG A 103 6.23 6.67 -24.68
CA ARG A 103 6.78 7.94 -25.23
C ARG A 103 6.35 9.16 -24.39
N GLU A 104 5.43 8.98 -23.44
CA GLU A 104 4.99 10.04 -22.54
C GLU A 104 6.02 10.28 -21.42
N PRO A 105 6.24 11.55 -21.02
CA PRO A 105 7.09 11.85 -19.88
C PRO A 105 6.58 11.14 -18.62
N PRO A 106 7.50 10.58 -17.79
CA PRO A 106 7.12 9.83 -16.60
C PRO A 106 6.36 10.72 -15.59
N ALA A 107 5.48 10.11 -14.80
CA ALA A 107 4.84 10.76 -13.68
C ALA A 107 5.80 10.83 -12.50
N VAL A 108 5.88 12.00 -11.85
CA VAL A 108 6.76 12.22 -10.70
C VAL A 108 6.05 12.96 -9.58
N TRP A 109 6.35 12.64 -8.34
CA TRP A 109 6.08 13.52 -7.20
C TRP A 109 7.09 14.67 -7.21
N PRO A 110 6.66 15.93 -7.14
CA PRO A 110 7.57 17.05 -7.00
C PRO A 110 8.48 16.88 -5.78
N TYR A 111 9.79 16.86 -5.99
CA TYR A 111 10.76 16.75 -4.91
C TYR A 111 12.09 17.36 -5.33
N THR A 112 12.64 18.28 -4.53
CA THR A 112 13.84 19.07 -4.88
C THR A 112 15.07 18.21 -5.13
N GLU A 113 15.23 17.13 -4.35
CA GLU A 113 16.35 16.20 -4.47
C GLU A 113 16.05 15.05 -5.46
N GLY A 114 14.92 15.13 -6.16
CA GLY A 114 14.54 14.14 -7.16
C GLY A 114 15.52 14.08 -8.33
N LYS A 115 15.74 12.89 -8.87
CA LYS A 115 16.72 12.65 -9.96
C LYS A 115 16.10 12.68 -11.35
N VAL A 116 14.79 12.62 -11.47
CA VAL A 116 14.08 12.47 -12.75
C VAL A 116 13.20 13.69 -13.01
N ARG A 117 13.15 14.12 -14.28
CA ARG A 117 12.17 15.12 -14.74
C ARG A 117 10.96 14.42 -15.35
N GLY A 118 9.77 14.86 -14.98
CA GLY A 118 8.52 14.27 -15.46
C GLY A 118 7.32 15.16 -15.17
N ILE A 119 6.15 14.70 -15.59
CA ILE A 119 4.89 15.40 -15.31
C ILE A 119 4.58 15.26 -13.82
N SER A 120 4.39 16.39 -13.19
CA SER A 120 4.06 16.45 -11.76
C SER A 120 2.72 15.78 -11.48
N LEU A 121 2.71 14.89 -10.50
CA LEU A 121 1.52 14.31 -9.91
C LEU A 121 1.50 14.67 -8.42
N ALA A 122 0.44 15.35 -7.97
CA ALA A 122 0.32 15.69 -6.56
C ALA A 122 0.32 14.42 -5.71
N PRO A 123 1.25 14.26 -4.76
CA PRO A 123 1.32 13.07 -3.92
C PRO A 123 0.07 12.97 -3.03
N LEU A 124 -0.21 11.78 -2.54
CA LEU A 124 -1.37 11.51 -1.68
C LEU A 124 -1.35 12.39 -0.42
N TYR A 125 -0.14 12.64 0.12
CA TYR A 125 0.11 13.62 1.19
C TYR A 125 1.51 14.21 1.03
N LYS A 126 1.76 15.33 1.70
CA LYS A 126 2.97 16.15 1.50
C LYS A 126 4.28 15.43 1.83
N GLY A 127 4.28 14.53 2.81
CA GLY A 127 5.45 13.74 3.23
C GLY A 127 5.74 12.51 2.36
N ALA A 128 4.86 12.15 1.42
CA ALA A 128 4.97 10.91 0.65
C ALA A 128 6.31 10.72 -0.09
N PRO A 129 6.87 11.71 -0.80
CA PRO A 129 8.14 11.51 -1.51
C PRO A 129 9.28 11.17 -0.55
N LYS A 130 9.38 11.87 0.58
CA LYS A 130 10.43 11.64 1.58
C LYS A 130 10.27 10.28 2.26
N ALA A 131 9.04 9.93 2.67
CA ALA A 131 8.73 8.66 3.30
C ALA A 131 8.98 7.46 2.35
N ALA A 132 8.68 7.61 1.07
CA ALA A 132 8.93 6.60 0.05
C ALA A 132 10.43 6.31 -0.13
N LEU A 133 11.27 7.33 -0.10
CA LEU A 133 12.72 7.15 -0.23
C LEU A 133 13.36 6.42 0.96
N GLN A 134 12.70 6.41 2.13
CA GLN A 134 13.17 5.72 3.33
C GLN A 134 12.73 4.25 3.37
N ASP A 135 11.66 3.86 2.67
CA ASP A 135 11.12 2.50 2.73
C ASP A 135 10.66 2.05 1.33
N PRO A 136 11.45 1.20 0.65
CA PRO A 136 11.13 0.70 -0.70
C PRO A 136 9.80 -0.06 -0.79
N LYS A 137 9.39 -0.79 0.27
CA LYS A 137 8.09 -1.50 0.29
C LYS A 137 6.94 -0.49 0.33
N PHE A 138 7.06 0.50 1.18
CA PHE A 138 6.08 1.57 1.29
C PHE A 138 6.02 2.43 0.02
N TYR A 139 7.18 2.70 -0.59
CA TYR A 139 7.25 3.37 -1.90
C TYR A 139 6.43 2.65 -2.96
N GLY A 140 6.63 1.33 -3.12
CA GLY A 140 5.88 0.54 -4.09
C GLY A 140 4.37 0.64 -3.89
N VAL A 141 3.89 0.56 -2.65
CA VAL A 141 2.44 0.66 -2.35
C VAL A 141 1.90 2.06 -2.60
N LEU A 142 2.63 3.13 -2.26
CA LEU A 142 2.22 4.51 -2.57
C LEU A 142 2.16 4.75 -4.08
N ALA A 143 3.13 4.26 -4.85
CA ALA A 143 3.13 4.37 -6.30
C ALA A 143 1.94 3.62 -6.93
N LEU A 144 1.58 2.45 -6.38
CA LEU A 144 0.39 1.70 -6.79
C LEU A 144 -0.91 2.47 -6.49
N CYS A 145 -1.01 3.14 -5.34
CA CYS A 145 -2.14 4.01 -5.05
C CYS A 145 -2.27 5.15 -6.08
N ASP A 146 -1.16 5.72 -6.52
CA ASP A 146 -1.16 6.72 -7.57
C ASP A 146 -1.55 6.14 -8.94
N ALA A 147 -1.14 4.93 -9.26
CA ALA A 147 -1.60 4.24 -10.46
C ALA A 147 -3.11 3.94 -10.42
N ILE A 148 -3.66 3.58 -9.26
CA ILE A 148 -5.10 3.36 -9.07
C ILE A 148 -5.87 4.66 -9.29
N ARG A 149 -5.41 5.80 -8.75
CA ARG A 149 -6.16 7.06 -8.86
C ARG A 149 -5.91 7.83 -10.16
N SER A 150 -4.74 7.71 -10.80
CA SER A 150 -4.36 8.48 -12.00
C SER A 150 -4.28 7.66 -13.27
N GLY A 151 -4.18 6.34 -13.18
CA GLY A 151 -3.93 5.43 -14.30
C GLY A 151 -5.15 5.17 -15.17
N ARG A 152 -4.91 4.72 -16.40
CA ARG A 152 -5.91 4.14 -17.30
C ARG A 152 -6.43 2.80 -16.73
N ALA A 153 -7.48 2.24 -17.29
CA ALA A 153 -8.11 1.01 -16.80
C ALA A 153 -7.11 -0.15 -16.61
N ARG A 154 -6.21 -0.37 -17.59
CA ARG A 154 -5.18 -1.40 -17.53
C ARG A 154 -4.21 -1.19 -16.37
N GLU A 155 -3.72 0.03 -16.18
CA GLU A 155 -2.79 0.38 -15.08
C GLU A 155 -3.44 0.18 -13.73
N ARG A 156 -4.70 0.63 -13.56
CA ARG A 156 -5.47 0.44 -12.32
C ARG A 156 -5.66 -1.04 -12.00
N ASN A 157 -6.09 -1.84 -12.96
CA ASN A 157 -6.33 -3.27 -12.76
C ASN A 157 -5.03 -4.00 -12.37
N LEU A 158 -3.91 -3.69 -13.05
CA LEU A 158 -2.60 -4.24 -12.71
C LEU A 158 -2.11 -3.77 -11.34
N ALA A 159 -2.39 -2.53 -10.95
CA ALA A 159 -2.03 -2.01 -9.63
C ALA A 159 -2.78 -2.75 -8.51
N VAL A 160 -4.09 -2.92 -8.65
CA VAL A 160 -4.92 -3.66 -7.68
C VAL A 160 -4.50 -5.13 -7.59
N ALA A 161 -4.22 -5.78 -8.72
CA ALA A 161 -3.80 -7.18 -8.77
C ALA A 161 -2.32 -7.41 -8.42
N SER A 162 -1.56 -6.36 -8.13
CA SER A 162 -0.13 -6.46 -7.85
C SER A 162 0.18 -7.13 -6.52
N ARG A 163 1.34 -7.82 -6.44
CA ARG A 163 1.78 -8.52 -5.23
C ARG A 163 1.87 -7.63 -3.98
N PRO A 164 2.44 -6.40 -4.03
CA PRO A 164 2.45 -5.52 -2.86
C PRO A 164 1.04 -5.16 -2.36
N MET A 165 0.07 -4.99 -3.28
CA MET A 165 -1.31 -4.73 -2.89
C MET A 165 -1.99 -5.96 -2.30
N SER A 166 -1.63 -7.18 -2.75
CA SER A 166 -2.06 -8.43 -2.12
C SER A 166 -1.58 -8.56 -0.67
N PHE A 167 -0.39 -8.05 -0.32
CA PHE A 167 0.04 -7.99 1.08
C PHE A 167 -0.79 -7.04 1.93
N VAL A 168 -1.28 -5.95 1.36
CA VAL A 168 -2.25 -5.08 2.05
C VAL A 168 -3.52 -5.85 2.39
N LEU A 169 -3.96 -6.76 1.50
CA LEU A 169 -5.17 -7.57 1.70
C LEU A 169 -4.96 -8.72 2.70
N VAL A 170 -3.89 -9.50 2.55
CA VAL A 170 -3.74 -10.82 3.22
C VAL A 170 -2.86 -10.74 4.47
N GLY A 171 -1.89 -9.83 4.54
CA GLY A 171 -0.81 -9.83 5.55
C GLY A 171 0.23 -10.93 5.31
N LEU A 172 1.45 -10.71 5.80
CA LEU A 172 2.56 -11.68 5.61
C LEU A 172 2.37 -12.99 6.39
N GLY A 173 1.64 -12.97 7.51
CA GLY A 173 1.49 -14.12 8.41
C GLY A 173 0.60 -15.25 7.89
N ARG A 174 -0.28 -15.02 6.91
CA ARG A 174 -1.15 -16.07 6.35
C ARG A 174 -0.56 -16.81 5.15
N LEU A 175 0.42 -16.26 4.47
CA LEU A 175 1.06 -16.93 3.32
C LEU A 175 2.02 -18.05 3.75
N ALA A 176 2.56 -18.01 4.96
CA ALA A 176 3.42 -19.08 5.50
C ALA A 176 2.66 -20.36 5.85
N ASN A 177 1.36 -20.31 6.11
CA ASN A 177 0.54 -21.48 6.48
C ASN A 177 -0.16 -22.16 5.31
N SER A 178 -0.19 -21.56 4.12
CA SER A 178 -0.84 -22.16 2.94
C SER A 178 0.00 -23.24 2.26
N THR A 179 1.30 -23.31 2.54
CA THR A 179 2.21 -24.33 1.96
C THR A 179 2.42 -25.56 2.83
N ARG A 180 1.82 -25.63 4.04
CA ARG A 180 2.06 -26.71 5.00
C ARG A 180 0.92 -27.74 5.16
N SER A 181 -0.13 -27.66 4.36
CA SER A 181 -1.30 -28.56 4.49
C SER A 181 -1.56 -29.41 3.25
N LYS A 182 -0.52 -30.05 2.71
CA LYS A 182 -0.68 -31.11 1.69
C LYS A 182 0.35 -32.23 1.87
N ASP A 183 0.47 -32.77 3.05
CA ASP A 183 1.09 -34.07 3.24
C ASP A 183 0.65 -34.57 4.60
N HIS A 184 -0.34 -35.39 4.62
CA HIS A 184 -0.59 -36.52 5.53
C HIS A 184 -2.05 -36.98 5.39
N SER A 185 -2.31 -37.81 4.43
CA SER A 185 -3.39 -38.82 4.54
C SER A 185 -3.11 -39.95 3.58
N SER A 186 -2.32 -40.89 4.05
CA SER A 186 -2.24 -42.21 3.49
C SER A 186 -1.74 -43.16 4.57
N ALA A 187 -2.65 -43.66 5.37
CA ALA A 187 -2.40 -44.83 6.22
C ALA A 187 -3.69 -45.65 6.34
N LYS A 188 -3.77 -46.64 5.48
CA LYS A 188 -4.18 -48.07 5.68
C LYS A 188 -5.28 -48.36 6.72
N TYR A 189 -6.44 -48.66 6.20
CA TYR A 189 -7.35 -49.61 6.86
C TYR A 189 -7.02 -51.01 6.37
N ASP A 190 -6.35 -51.81 7.18
CA ASP A 190 -6.30 -53.27 7.04
C ASP A 190 -7.44 -53.85 7.89
N CYS A 191 -8.32 -54.50 7.17
CA CYS A 191 -9.44 -55.23 7.72
C CYS A 191 -8.99 -56.69 7.95
N HIS A 192 -8.80 -57.11 9.20
CA HIS A 192 -8.71 -58.54 9.50
C HIS A 192 -10.05 -59.04 10.00
N ARG A 193 -10.62 -59.88 9.12
CA ARG A 193 -11.69 -60.82 9.41
C ARG A 193 -11.02 -62.13 9.78
N SER A 194 -11.34 -62.70 10.90
CA SER A 194 -11.29 -64.17 11.10
C SER A 194 -12.06 -64.55 12.35
N ALA A 195 -12.95 -65.45 12.08
CA ALA A 195 -13.51 -66.59 12.78
C ALA A 195 -14.33 -66.35 14.01
#